data_0efbb279762c9cefd0974d6964048d09
#
_entry.id   0efbb279762c9cefd0974d6964048d09
#
_cell.length_a   1.000
_cell.length_b   1.000
_cell.length_c   1.000
_cell.angle_alpha   90.00
_cell.angle_beta   90.00
_cell.angle_gamma   90.00
#
_symmetry.space_group_name_H-M   'P 1'
#
loop_
_entity.id
_entity.type
_entity.pdbx_description
1 polymer ?
#
loop_
_entity_poly.entity_id
_entity_poly.type
_entity_poly.pdbx_seq_one_letter_code
_entity_poly.pdbx_strand_id
1 'polypeptide(L)'
;MLVVDSSVWIDFFNDADHPSVELLDQLLAHGEVRIVVPDLVLFEVLRGFRLESELRQARRLLESLSIEPAGGEELALAAVQHYRSLRAQGFTVRSGIDVLVAAYCIENDYALLHRDRDFD
;
A
#
# COMPACT_ATOMS: atom_id res chain seq x y z
N MET A 1 7.50 -11.54 0.41
CA MET A 1 6.88 -10.47 1.18
C MET A 1 5.88 -9.72 0.33
N LEU A 2 4.80 -9.30 0.94
CA LEU A 2 3.69 -8.67 0.24
C LEU A 2 3.40 -7.30 0.83
N VAL A 3 3.31 -6.28 -0.03
CA VAL A 3 2.78 -4.97 0.32
C VAL A 3 1.33 -4.92 -0.18
N VAL A 4 0.42 -4.42 0.66
CA VAL A 4 -0.97 -4.21 0.30
C VAL A 4 -1.16 -2.71 0.11
N ASP A 5 -1.66 -2.33 -1.07
CA ASP A 5 -1.90 -0.91 -1.37
C ASP A 5 -2.96 -0.32 -0.44
N SER A 6 -2.86 0.98 -0.19
CA SER A 6 -3.80 1.67 0.69
C SER A 6 -5.26 1.51 0.24
N SER A 7 -5.51 1.47 -1.07
CA SER A 7 -6.87 1.29 -1.60
C SER A 7 -7.50 -0.03 -1.13
N VAL A 8 -6.72 -1.10 -1.08
CA VAL A 8 -7.19 -2.41 -0.61
C VAL A 8 -7.45 -2.37 0.89
N TRP A 9 -6.54 -1.76 1.67
CA TRP A 9 -6.74 -1.61 3.11
C TRP A 9 -7.98 -0.78 3.43
N ILE A 10 -8.19 0.31 2.71
CA ILE A 10 -9.38 1.17 2.90
C ILE A 10 -10.64 0.37 2.62
N ASP A 11 -10.68 -0.39 1.54
CA ASP A 11 -11.81 -1.26 1.24
C ASP A 11 -12.02 -2.32 2.31
N PHE A 12 -10.93 -2.91 2.81
CA PHE A 12 -10.98 -3.91 3.87
C PHE A 12 -11.64 -3.35 5.14
N PHE A 13 -11.24 -2.15 5.56
CA PHE A 13 -11.80 -1.52 6.75
C PHE A 13 -13.24 -1.04 6.54
N ASN A 14 -13.65 -0.83 5.30
CA ASN A 14 -15.02 -0.43 4.93
C ASN A 14 -15.92 -1.61 4.60
N ASP A 15 -15.44 -2.85 4.78
CA ASP A 15 -16.17 -4.07 4.42
C ASP A 15 -16.65 -4.10 2.96
N ALA A 16 -15.86 -3.54 2.07
CA ALA A 16 -16.20 -3.53 0.65
C ALA A 16 -16.20 -4.94 0.05
N ASP A 17 -17.14 -5.20 -0.84
CA ASP A 17 -17.24 -6.48 -1.54
C ASP A 17 -16.36 -6.43 -2.79
N HIS A 18 -15.11 -6.89 -2.65
CA HIS A 18 -14.15 -6.89 -3.75
C HIS A 18 -13.21 -8.10 -3.61
N PRO A 19 -12.80 -8.74 -4.73
CA PRO A 19 -11.90 -9.90 -4.65
C PRO A 19 -10.59 -9.64 -3.91
N SER A 20 -10.04 -8.44 -4.01
CA SER A 20 -8.80 -8.09 -3.30
C SER A 20 -9.00 -8.09 -1.77
N VAL A 21 -10.19 -7.72 -1.30
CA VAL A 21 -10.53 -7.74 0.13
C VAL A 21 -10.65 -9.18 0.62
N GLU A 22 -11.30 -10.03 -0.16
CA GLU A 22 -11.41 -11.46 0.17
C GLU A 22 -10.03 -12.10 0.26
N LEU A 23 -9.15 -11.79 -0.68
CA LEU A 23 -7.80 -12.31 -0.68
C LEU A 23 -7.02 -11.82 0.55
N LEU A 24 -7.12 -10.54 0.87
CA LEU A 24 -6.45 -9.96 2.04
C LEU A 24 -6.95 -10.65 3.32
N ASP A 25 -8.25 -10.84 3.45
CA ASP A 25 -8.84 -11.51 4.61
C ASP A 25 -8.28 -12.92 4.78
N GLN A 26 -8.18 -13.68 3.69
CA GLN A 26 -7.59 -15.01 3.72
C GLN A 26 -6.11 -14.98 4.12
N LEU A 27 -5.34 -14.04 3.58
CA LEU A 27 -3.93 -13.90 3.90
C LEU A 27 -3.71 -13.56 5.37
N LEU A 28 -4.54 -12.69 5.94
CA LEU A 28 -4.48 -12.34 7.35
C LEU A 28 -4.86 -13.52 8.24
N ALA A 29 -5.88 -14.30 7.84
CA ALA A 29 -6.35 -15.43 8.61
C ALA A 29 -5.34 -16.57 8.66
N HIS A 30 -4.65 -16.84 7.55
CA HIS A 30 -3.71 -17.96 7.47
C HIS A 30 -2.32 -17.63 7.99
N GLY A 31 -1.90 -16.38 7.89
CA GLY A 31 -0.61 -15.94 8.44
C GLY A 31 0.63 -16.51 7.75
N GLU A 32 0.49 -17.10 6.57
CA GLU A 32 1.62 -17.72 5.86
C GLU A 32 2.47 -16.71 5.07
N VAL A 33 1.88 -15.59 4.70
CA VAL A 33 2.55 -14.54 3.92
C VAL A 33 2.88 -13.38 4.85
N ARG A 34 4.14 -12.95 4.80
CA ARG A 34 4.54 -11.76 5.57
C ARG A 34 4.03 -10.51 4.85
N ILE A 35 3.18 -9.77 5.52
CA ILE A 35 2.64 -8.51 5.01
C ILE A 35 3.46 -7.36 5.58
N VAL A 36 3.97 -6.53 4.68
CA VAL A 36 4.75 -5.35 5.00
C VAL A 36 3.87 -4.11 4.80
N VAL A 37 3.86 -3.23 5.79
CA VAL A 37 3.12 -1.97 5.74
C VAL A 37 4.13 -0.83 5.68
N PRO A 38 4.36 -0.24 4.51
CA PRO A 38 5.20 0.95 4.42
C PRO A 38 4.56 2.11 5.18
N ASP A 39 5.37 2.95 5.77
CA ASP A 39 4.89 4.11 6.53
C ASP A 39 3.98 5.03 5.70
N LEU A 40 4.23 5.14 4.41
CA LEU A 40 3.38 5.91 3.49
C LEU A 40 1.98 5.34 3.39
N VAL A 41 1.87 4.00 3.35
CA VAL A 41 0.57 3.30 3.33
C VAL A 41 -0.13 3.48 4.67
N LEU A 42 0.61 3.36 5.77
CA LEU A 42 0.06 3.58 7.12
C LEU A 42 -0.59 4.96 7.22
N PHE A 43 0.10 5.99 6.73
CA PHE A 43 -0.43 7.36 6.73
C PHE A 43 -1.72 7.47 5.90
N GLU A 44 -1.71 6.94 4.67
CA GLU A 44 -2.86 7.05 3.79
C GLU A 44 -4.10 6.36 4.36
N VAL A 45 -3.91 5.20 4.96
CA VAL A 45 -5.02 4.43 5.53
C VAL A 45 -5.57 5.13 6.77
N LEU A 46 -4.71 5.49 7.71
CA LEU A 46 -5.16 6.03 9.00
C LEU A 46 -5.76 7.42 8.89
N ARG A 47 -5.29 8.24 7.96
CA ARG A 47 -5.83 9.60 7.78
C ARG A 47 -7.30 9.63 7.39
N GLY A 48 -7.84 8.51 6.88
CA GLY A 48 -9.23 8.44 6.43
C GLY A 48 -10.25 8.22 7.53
N PHE A 49 -9.83 7.89 8.74
CA PHE A 49 -10.76 7.62 9.84
C PHE A 49 -11.18 8.91 10.53
N ARG A 50 -12.50 9.05 10.75
CA ARG A 50 -13.05 10.19 11.49
C ARG A 50 -13.12 9.94 12.97
N LEU A 51 -13.44 8.69 13.36
CA LEU A 51 -13.59 8.32 14.76
C LEU A 51 -12.28 7.81 15.33
N GLU A 52 -11.89 8.35 16.47
CA GLU A 52 -10.66 7.97 17.18
C GLU A 52 -10.62 6.48 17.50
N SER A 53 -11.77 5.90 17.90
CA SER A 53 -11.85 4.48 18.24
C SER A 53 -11.58 3.60 17.03
N GLU A 54 -12.11 3.95 15.87
CA GLU A 54 -11.89 3.20 14.64
C GLU A 54 -10.44 3.31 14.17
N LEU A 55 -9.87 4.51 14.27
CA LEU A 55 -8.46 4.74 13.94
C LEU A 55 -7.57 3.86 14.81
N ARG A 56 -7.83 3.80 16.11
CA ARG A 56 -7.04 2.98 17.04
C ARG A 56 -7.12 1.49 16.72
N GLN A 57 -8.31 0.99 16.36
CA GLN A 57 -8.49 -0.41 15.97
C GLN A 57 -7.71 -0.74 14.70
N ALA A 58 -7.81 0.13 13.69
CA ALA A 58 -7.07 -0.05 12.44
C ALA A 58 -5.56 -0.01 12.70
N ARG A 59 -5.11 0.94 13.51
CA ARG A 59 -3.69 1.07 13.87
C ARG A 59 -3.18 -0.19 14.55
N ARG A 60 -3.95 -0.78 15.47
CA ARG A 60 -3.55 -2.01 16.15
C ARG A 60 -3.36 -3.15 15.16
N LEU A 61 -4.27 -3.30 14.21
CA LEU A 61 -4.14 -4.35 13.20
C LEU A 61 -2.88 -4.13 12.36
N LEU A 62 -2.68 -2.93 11.86
CA LEU A 62 -1.53 -2.63 11.01
C LEU A 62 -0.21 -2.78 11.77
N GLU A 63 -0.16 -2.35 13.04
CA GLU A 63 1.04 -2.48 13.86
C GLU A 63 1.35 -3.94 14.24
N SER A 64 0.38 -4.86 14.13
CA SER A 64 0.63 -6.28 14.32
C SER A 64 1.40 -6.89 13.14
N LEU A 65 1.49 -6.17 12.03
CA LEU A 65 2.22 -6.57 10.84
C LEU A 65 3.61 -5.92 10.82
N SER A 66 4.34 -6.07 9.71
CA SER A 66 5.68 -5.49 9.61
C SER A 66 5.61 -4.08 9.07
N ILE A 67 5.75 -3.08 9.93
CA ILE A 67 5.80 -1.67 9.50
C ILE A 67 7.23 -1.32 9.15
N GLU A 68 7.45 -0.78 7.94
CA GLU A 68 8.77 -0.41 7.45
C GLU A 68 8.80 1.03 6.95
N PRO A 69 9.90 1.74 7.19
CA PRO A 69 10.08 3.06 6.58
C PRO A 69 10.34 2.89 5.09
N ALA A 70 9.57 3.61 4.29
CA ALA A 70 9.65 3.53 2.82
C ALA A 70 9.99 4.89 2.22
N GLY A 71 10.59 5.79 2.99
CA GLY A 71 10.95 7.11 2.53
C GLY A 71 12.44 7.26 2.31
N GLY A 72 12.88 8.51 2.25
CA GLY A 72 14.27 8.87 2.14
C GLY A 72 14.71 9.22 0.73
N GLU A 73 15.93 9.71 0.62
CA GLU A 73 16.45 10.23 -0.63
C GLU A 73 16.55 9.17 -1.73
N GLU A 74 17.02 7.97 -1.38
CA GLU A 74 17.18 6.91 -2.37
C GLU A 74 15.85 6.53 -3.00
N LEU A 75 14.81 6.36 -2.18
CA LEU A 75 13.49 6.03 -2.70
C LEU A 75 12.92 7.18 -3.52
N ALA A 76 13.09 8.42 -3.08
CA ALA A 76 12.60 9.58 -3.82
C ALA A 76 13.22 9.65 -5.21
N LEU A 77 14.52 9.41 -5.31
CA LEU A 77 15.22 9.44 -6.60
C LEU A 77 14.80 8.28 -7.50
N ALA A 78 14.64 7.08 -6.94
CA ALA A 78 14.14 5.93 -7.70
C ALA A 78 12.73 6.19 -8.22
N ALA A 79 11.86 6.75 -7.38
CA ALA A 79 10.48 7.08 -7.75
C ALA A 79 10.44 8.10 -8.89
N VAL A 80 11.33 9.09 -8.89
CA VAL A 80 11.41 10.07 -9.99
C VAL A 80 11.69 9.37 -11.32
N GLN A 81 12.59 8.40 -11.34
CA GLN A 81 12.91 7.67 -12.56
C GLN A 81 11.71 6.86 -13.05
N HIS A 82 11.00 6.18 -12.16
CA HIS A 82 9.80 5.44 -12.53
C HIS A 82 8.70 6.38 -13.02
N TYR A 83 8.52 7.50 -12.36
CA TYR A 83 7.53 8.50 -12.76
C TYR A 83 7.82 9.02 -14.19
N ARG A 84 9.08 9.38 -14.44
CA ARG A 84 9.48 9.89 -15.75
C ARG A 84 9.28 8.84 -16.85
N SER A 85 9.61 7.59 -16.56
CA SER A 85 9.42 6.49 -17.49
C SER A 85 7.94 6.29 -17.83
N LEU A 86 7.07 6.31 -16.82
CA LEU A 86 5.62 6.20 -17.04
C LEU A 86 5.08 7.35 -17.88
N ARG A 87 5.50 8.60 -17.59
CA ARG A 87 5.08 9.76 -18.36
C ARG A 87 5.55 9.68 -19.80
N ALA A 88 6.77 9.22 -20.04
CA ALA A 88 7.31 9.05 -21.39
C ALA A 88 6.54 8.03 -22.20
N GLN A 89 5.94 7.04 -21.53
CA GLN A 89 5.10 6.02 -22.17
C GLN A 89 3.63 6.44 -22.30
N GLY A 90 3.29 7.65 -21.90
CA GLY A 90 1.94 8.20 -22.02
C GLY A 90 1.01 7.89 -20.86
N PHE A 91 1.51 7.30 -19.77
CA PHE A 91 0.68 7.04 -18.59
C PHE A 91 0.50 8.28 -17.74
N THR A 92 -0.70 8.45 -17.20
CA THR A 92 -1.00 9.51 -16.25
C THR A 92 -0.98 8.94 -14.84
N VAL A 93 -0.15 9.51 -13.97
CA VAL A 93 -0.05 9.08 -12.58
C VAL A 93 -0.91 10.01 -11.73
N ARG A 94 -1.87 9.43 -11.00
CA ARG A 94 -2.84 10.20 -10.21
C ARG A 94 -2.31 10.65 -8.86
N SER A 95 -1.40 9.88 -8.28
CA SER A 95 -0.92 10.13 -6.94
C SER A 95 0.58 9.90 -6.85
N GLY A 96 1.28 10.88 -6.27
CA GLY A 96 2.72 10.75 -6.00
C GLY A 96 3.03 9.64 -5.01
N ILE A 97 2.12 9.41 -4.03
CA ILE A 97 2.31 8.35 -3.05
C ILE A 97 2.24 6.98 -3.71
N ASP A 98 1.36 6.79 -4.68
CA ASP A 98 1.28 5.53 -5.43
C ASP A 98 2.58 5.20 -6.14
N VAL A 99 3.23 6.21 -6.72
CA VAL A 99 4.54 6.04 -7.35
C VAL A 99 5.60 5.65 -6.32
N LEU A 100 5.59 6.29 -5.16
CA LEU A 100 6.53 5.98 -4.09
C LEU A 100 6.35 4.55 -3.59
N VAL A 101 5.10 4.11 -3.39
CA VAL A 101 4.80 2.75 -2.95
C VAL A 101 5.24 1.74 -3.99
N ALA A 102 4.94 1.98 -5.27
CA ALA A 102 5.35 1.11 -6.36
C ALA A 102 6.87 1.03 -6.45
N ALA A 103 7.56 2.16 -6.36
CA ALA A 103 9.02 2.19 -6.37
C ALA A 103 9.62 1.41 -5.21
N TYR A 104 9.03 1.55 -4.02
CA TYR A 104 9.45 0.82 -2.83
C TYR A 104 9.35 -0.70 -3.04
N CYS A 105 8.25 -1.15 -3.63
CA CYS A 105 8.07 -2.58 -3.92
C CYS A 105 9.08 -3.07 -4.94
N ILE A 106 9.34 -2.30 -5.99
CA ILE A 106 10.31 -2.66 -7.03
C ILE A 106 11.72 -2.74 -6.45
N GLU A 107 12.13 -1.72 -5.68
CA GLU A 107 13.49 -1.65 -5.11
C GLU A 107 13.76 -2.76 -4.09
N ASN A 108 12.72 -3.26 -3.42
CA ASN A 108 12.83 -4.31 -2.42
C ASN A 108 12.41 -5.68 -2.92
N ASP A 109 12.01 -5.78 -4.17
CA ASP A 109 11.51 -7.03 -4.77
C ASP A 109 10.33 -7.61 -4.00
N TYR A 110 9.41 -6.75 -3.59
CA TYR A 110 8.17 -7.13 -2.90
C TYR A 110 7.02 -7.19 -3.89
N ALA A 111 6.10 -8.14 -3.68
CA ALA A 111 4.84 -8.17 -4.42
C ALA A 111 3.91 -7.08 -3.88
N LEU A 112 3.03 -6.57 -4.74
CA LEU A 112 2.05 -5.55 -4.40
C LEU A 112 0.64 -6.05 -4.70
N LEU A 113 -0.20 -6.14 -3.67
CA LEU A 113 -1.63 -6.39 -3.83
C LEU A 113 -2.34 -5.05 -4.00
N HIS A 114 -2.99 -4.86 -5.15
CA HIS A 114 -3.66 -3.60 -5.48
C HIS A 114 -4.98 -3.88 -6.20
N ARG A 115 -5.78 -2.85 -6.31
CA ARG A 115 -7.02 -2.89 -7.09
C ARG A 115 -7.05 -1.88 -8.23
N ASP A 116 -6.04 -1.02 -8.31
CA ASP A 116 -5.96 0.04 -9.30
C ASP A 116 -5.25 -0.48 -10.55
N ARG A 117 -5.84 -0.27 -11.72
CA ARG A 117 -5.26 -0.67 -13.00
C ARG A 117 -3.94 0.02 -13.30
N ASP A 118 -3.68 1.16 -12.66
CA ASP A 118 -2.44 1.91 -12.89
C ASP A 118 -1.20 1.14 -12.44
N PHE A 119 -1.37 0.10 -11.63
CA PHE A 119 -0.26 -0.77 -11.20
C PHE A 119 -0.09 -2.01 -12.07
N ASP A 120 -1.03 -2.29 -12.93
CA ASP A 120 -0.94 -3.41 -13.85
C ASP A 120 0.05 -3.09 -14.99
#